data_6947f7e1468e613b92469e11bed03950
#
_entry.id   6947f7e1468e613b92469e11bed03950
#
_cell.length_a   1.000
_cell.length_b   1.000
_cell.length_c   1.000
_cell.angle_alpha   90.00
_cell.angle_beta   90.00
_cell.angle_gamma   90.00
#
_symmetry.space_group_name_H-M   'P 1'
#
loop_
_entity.id
_entity.type
_entity.pdbx_description
1 polymer ?
#
loop_
_entity_poly.entity_id
_entity_poly.type
_entity_poly.pdbx_seq_one_letter_code
_entity_poly.pdbx_strand_id
1 'polypeptide(L)'
;DVDVPMFVVGTEWDHVAPWRSVFKIHLEVENEITFVLTTGGHNAGVVSEPGHAGRSYRIASRTAHAPYVDPDTWTETAHPVEGSWWMAWSHWLAAYNPEMAPPPPLGNTEKGYPPLDDAPGTYVHG
;
A
#
# COMPACT_ATOMS: atom_id res chain seq x y z
N ASP A 1 12.26 14.06 13.64
CA ASP A 1 11.09 13.16 13.65
C ASP A 1 10.23 13.50 12.43
N VAL A 2 9.88 12.49 11.66
CA VAL A 2 8.96 12.63 10.53
C VAL A 2 7.59 12.20 11.05
N ASP A 3 6.72 13.17 11.27
CA ASP A 3 5.37 12.94 11.79
C ASP A 3 4.37 12.90 10.62
N VAL A 4 4.35 11.76 9.91
CA VAL A 4 3.42 11.51 8.82
C VAL A 4 2.67 10.20 9.07
N PRO A 5 1.37 10.13 8.75
CA PRO A 5 0.64 8.87 8.81
C PRO A 5 1.23 7.85 7.82
N MET A 6 1.20 6.57 8.18
CA MET A 6 1.78 5.49 7.40
C MET A 6 0.71 4.48 7.01
N PHE A 7 0.76 4.03 5.76
CA PHE A 7 0.00 2.87 5.30
C PHE A 7 0.97 1.74 5.02
N VAL A 8 0.86 0.64 5.76
CA VAL A 8 1.82 -0.47 5.74
C VAL A 8 1.12 -1.76 5.35
N VAL A 9 1.71 -2.50 4.41
CA VAL A 9 1.14 -3.73 3.88
C VAL A 9 2.06 -4.91 4.18
N GLY A 10 1.53 -5.95 4.79
CA GLY A 10 2.16 -7.26 4.91
C GLY A 10 1.36 -8.31 4.17
N THR A 11 2.00 -9.42 3.77
CA THR A 11 1.33 -10.55 3.13
C THR A 11 1.48 -11.81 3.96
N GLU A 12 0.40 -12.60 4.08
CA GLU A 12 0.33 -13.75 5.00
C GLU A 12 1.40 -14.83 4.72
N TRP A 13 1.68 -15.07 3.45
CA TRP A 13 2.56 -16.14 2.97
C TRP A 13 3.90 -15.62 2.42
N ASP A 14 4.38 -14.52 2.96
CA ASP A 14 5.65 -13.93 2.56
C ASP A 14 6.82 -14.63 3.28
N HIS A 15 7.64 -15.35 2.52
CA HIS A 15 8.85 -16.01 3.02
C HIS A 15 10.09 -15.11 2.93
N VAL A 16 10.01 -14.01 2.20
CA VAL A 16 11.12 -13.06 2.02
C VAL A 16 11.07 -11.97 3.09
N ALA A 17 9.89 -11.39 3.28
CA ALA A 17 9.64 -10.38 4.30
C ALA A 17 8.42 -10.80 5.16
N PRO A 18 8.60 -11.72 6.11
CA PRO A 18 7.49 -12.21 6.93
C PRO A 18 6.70 -11.08 7.57
N TRP A 19 5.38 -11.09 7.44
CA TRP A 19 4.54 -9.98 7.86
C TRP A 19 4.70 -9.59 9.33
N ARG A 20 5.03 -10.55 10.22
CA ARG A 20 5.33 -10.28 11.63
C ARG A 20 6.59 -9.43 11.79
N SER A 21 7.54 -9.54 10.86
CA SER A 21 8.72 -8.67 10.83
C SER A 21 8.36 -7.27 10.33
N VAL A 22 7.52 -7.17 9.31
CA VAL A 22 6.99 -5.88 8.83
C VAL A 22 6.14 -5.21 9.91
N PHE A 23 5.36 -5.98 10.67
CA PHE A 23 4.52 -5.49 11.77
C PHE A 23 5.33 -4.79 12.88
N LYS A 24 6.62 -5.11 13.03
CA LYS A 24 7.51 -4.44 14.01
C LYS A 24 7.64 -2.94 13.80
N ILE A 25 7.22 -2.40 12.66
CA ILE A 25 7.14 -0.94 12.46
C ILE A 25 6.35 -0.26 13.60
N HIS A 26 5.37 -0.95 14.19
CA HIS A 26 4.61 -0.45 15.33
C HIS A 26 5.45 -0.24 16.60
N LEU A 27 6.64 -0.85 16.68
CA LEU A 27 7.60 -0.66 17.78
C LEU A 27 8.62 0.44 17.45
N GLU A 28 8.84 0.72 16.16
CA GLU A 28 9.91 1.60 15.71
C GLU A 28 9.44 3.07 15.59
N VAL A 29 8.13 3.28 15.43
CA VAL A 29 7.57 4.62 15.23
C VAL A 29 6.34 4.84 16.09
N GLU A 30 6.11 6.08 16.48
CA GLU A 30 4.93 6.52 17.24
C GLU A 30 3.82 7.09 16.36
N ASN A 31 4.04 7.12 15.06
CA ASN A 31 3.11 7.67 14.05
C ASN A 31 1.76 6.93 14.01
N GLU A 32 0.78 7.58 13.42
CA GLU A 32 -0.43 6.89 12.98
C GLU A 32 -0.07 5.84 11.94
N ILE A 33 -0.49 4.60 12.15
CA ILE A 33 -0.25 3.48 11.24
C ILE A 33 -1.58 2.82 10.88
N THR A 34 -1.89 2.75 9.60
CA THR A 34 -2.88 1.84 9.05
C THR A 34 -2.15 0.60 8.53
N PHE A 35 -2.32 -0.53 9.21
CA PHE A 35 -1.69 -1.79 8.82
C PHE A 35 -2.69 -2.69 8.12
N VAL A 36 -2.27 -3.25 6.99
CA VAL A 36 -3.03 -4.21 6.19
C VAL A 36 -2.26 -5.52 6.13
N LEU A 37 -2.94 -6.62 6.43
CA LEU A 37 -2.46 -7.97 6.22
C LEU A 37 -3.31 -8.61 5.12
N THR A 38 -2.74 -8.78 3.92
CA THR A 38 -3.43 -9.35 2.77
C THR A 38 -3.08 -10.82 2.55
N THR A 39 -4.02 -11.56 1.98
CA THR A 39 -3.80 -12.94 1.53
C THR A 39 -2.81 -12.96 0.35
N GLY A 40 -2.06 -14.04 0.23
CA GLY A 40 -1.09 -14.26 -0.84
C GLY A 40 0.35 -14.21 -0.37
N GLY A 41 1.27 -14.44 -1.31
CA GLY A 41 2.72 -14.43 -1.07
C GLY A 41 3.36 -13.08 -1.41
N HIS A 42 4.69 -13.05 -1.39
CA HIS A 42 5.52 -11.84 -1.51
C HIS A 42 5.09 -10.89 -2.65
N ASN A 43 4.95 -11.39 -3.86
CA ASN A 43 4.50 -10.56 -4.98
C ASN A 43 2.98 -10.61 -5.18
N ALA A 44 2.41 -11.82 -5.16
CA ALA A 44 0.99 -12.03 -5.46
C ALA A 44 0.03 -11.41 -4.44
N GLY A 45 0.47 -11.23 -3.18
CA GLY A 45 -0.33 -10.54 -2.16
C GLY A 45 -0.35 -9.02 -2.35
N VAL A 46 0.76 -8.44 -2.82
CA VAL A 46 0.88 -7.00 -3.07
C VAL A 46 0.21 -6.61 -4.37
N VAL A 47 0.43 -7.38 -5.45
CA VAL A 47 -0.25 -7.19 -6.74
C VAL A 47 -1.63 -7.85 -6.67
N SER A 48 -2.62 -7.07 -6.31
CA SER A 48 -3.99 -7.53 -6.04
C SER A 48 -4.98 -6.49 -6.57
N GLU A 49 -5.13 -6.44 -7.88
CA GLU A 49 -6.02 -5.51 -8.56
C GLU A 49 -7.48 -5.68 -8.12
N PRO A 50 -8.30 -4.62 -8.15
CA PRO A 50 -9.72 -4.71 -7.86
C PRO A 50 -10.42 -5.75 -8.74
N GLY A 51 -11.25 -6.60 -8.13
CA GLY A 51 -11.94 -7.68 -8.84
C GLY A 51 -11.16 -8.99 -8.91
N HIS A 52 -9.93 -9.06 -8.42
CA HIS A 52 -9.19 -10.32 -8.32
C HIS A 52 -9.90 -11.30 -7.36
N ALA A 53 -10.31 -12.44 -7.88
CA ALA A 53 -11.07 -13.43 -7.13
C ALA A 53 -10.24 -14.06 -6.00
N GLY A 54 -10.88 -14.35 -4.86
CA GLY A 54 -10.27 -15.06 -3.74
C GLY A 54 -9.27 -14.22 -2.93
N ARG A 55 -9.29 -12.89 -3.08
CA ARG A 55 -8.50 -11.97 -2.25
C ARG A 55 -9.30 -11.49 -1.05
N SER A 56 -8.61 -11.38 0.06
CA SER A 56 -9.14 -10.75 1.28
C SER A 56 -7.98 -10.16 2.07
N TYR A 57 -8.30 -9.29 3.00
CA TYR A 57 -7.30 -8.67 3.87
C TYR A 57 -7.90 -8.33 5.23
N ARG A 58 -7.03 -8.11 6.20
CA ARG A 58 -7.39 -7.52 7.50
C ARG A 58 -6.80 -6.13 7.59
N ILE A 59 -7.52 -5.21 8.21
CA ILE A 59 -7.10 -3.82 8.35
C ILE A 59 -7.41 -3.30 9.74
N ALA A 60 -6.48 -2.58 10.32
CA ALA A 60 -6.70 -1.78 11.51
C ALA A 60 -5.74 -0.60 11.54
N SER A 61 -6.21 0.52 12.09
CA SER A 61 -5.40 1.72 12.28
C SER A 61 -5.07 1.92 13.75
N ARG A 62 -3.83 2.29 14.03
CA ARG A 62 -3.36 2.74 15.34
C ARG A 62 -3.16 4.25 15.26
N THR A 63 -3.78 4.99 16.18
CA THR A 63 -3.51 6.42 16.32
C THR A 63 -2.08 6.67 16.81
N ALA A 64 -1.53 7.85 16.54
CA ALA A 64 -0.23 8.25 17.04
C ALA A 64 -0.15 8.08 18.57
N HIS A 65 1.00 7.61 19.07
CA HIS A 65 1.28 7.36 20.49
C HIS A 65 0.38 6.32 21.18
N ALA A 66 -0.46 5.59 20.45
CA ALA A 66 -1.26 4.52 21.04
C ALA A 66 -0.39 3.34 21.49
N PRO A 67 -0.78 2.60 22.54
CA PRO A 67 -0.05 1.45 23.02
C PRO A 67 0.16 0.40 21.92
N TYR A 68 1.31 -0.29 22.00
CA TYR A 68 1.60 -1.42 21.15
C TYR A 68 0.63 -2.59 21.41
N VAL A 69 0.17 -3.20 20.34
CA VAL A 69 -0.63 -4.44 20.35
C VAL A 69 0.20 -5.49 19.63
N ASP A 70 0.32 -6.69 20.21
CA ASP A 70 1.07 -7.78 19.60
C ASP A 70 0.39 -8.31 18.32
N PRO A 71 1.14 -8.97 17.40
CA PRO A 71 0.59 -9.41 16.13
C PRO A 71 -0.60 -10.39 16.24
N ASP A 72 -0.60 -11.25 17.22
CA ASP A 72 -1.69 -12.24 17.38
C ASP A 72 -2.99 -11.55 17.81
N THR A 73 -2.92 -10.70 18.83
CA THR A 73 -4.04 -9.87 19.27
C THR A 73 -4.53 -8.94 18.14
N TRP A 74 -3.59 -8.36 17.38
CA TRP A 74 -3.95 -7.53 16.21
C TRP A 74 -4.74 -8.34 15.18
N THR A 75 -4.30 -9.56 14.85
CA THR A 75 -5.00 -10.43 13.88
C THR A 75 -6.41 -10.77 14.32
N GLU A 76 -6.63 -10.96 15.63
CA GLU A 76 -7.97 -11.24 16.18
C GLU A 76 -8.91 -10.03 16.13
N THR A 77 -8.36 -8.83 16.30
CA THR A 77 -9.14 -7.59 16.42
C THR A 77 -9.28 -6.81 15.12
N ALA A 78 -8.37 -7.02 14.15
CA ALA A 78 -8.39 -6.34 12.87
C ALA A 78 -9.59 -6.75 12.02
N HIS A 79 -10.21 -5.77 11.37
CA HIS A 79 -11.41 -5.96 10.57
C HIS A 79 -11.12 -6.77 9.28
N PRO A 80 -11.79 -7.92 9.07
CA PRO A 80 -11.65 -8.67 7.82
C PRO A 80 -12.47 -8.04 6.71
N VAL A 81 -11.90 -7.95 5.51
CA VAL A 81 -12.53 -7.39 4.31
C VAL A 81 -12.27 -8.32 3.12
N GLU A 82 -13.31 -8.61 2.36
CA GLU A 82 -13.21 -9.34 1.09
C GLU A 82 -12.74 -8.39 -0.04
N GLY A 83 -11.90 -8.90 -0.92
CA GLY A 83 -11.41 -8.20 -2.10
C GLY A 83 -10.00 -7.64 -1.97
N SER A 84 -9.68 -6.71 -2.86
CA SER A 84 -8.36 -6.10 -2.97
C SER A 84 -8.13 -5.03 -1.91
N TRP A 85 -6.97 -5.09 -1.25
CA TRP A 85 -6.51 -4.04 -0.33
C TRP A 85 -6.23 -2.68 -1.04
N TRP A 86 -6.08 -2.67 -2.37
CA TRP A 86 -5.88 -1.42 -3.13
C TRP A 86 -7.02 -0.43 -2.96
N MET A 87 -8.25 -0.92 -2.74
CA MET A 87 -9.40 -0.04 -2.46
C MET A 87 -9.24 0.70 -1.14
N ALA A 88 -8.79 0.03 -0.09
CA ALA A 88 -8.50 0.65 1.21
C ALA A 88 -7.37 1.68 1.10
N TRP A 89 -6.32 1.36 0.34
CA TRP A 89 -5.21 2.27 0.08
C TRP A 89 -5.66 3.52 -0.68
N SER A 90 -6.47 3.34 -1.72
CA SER A 90 -7.02 4.47 -2.50
C SER A 90 -7.88 5.40 -1.63
N HIS A 91 -8.71 4.85 -0.76
CA HIS A 91 -9.50 5.64 0.18
C HIS A 91 -8.61 6.38 1.19
N TRP A 92 -7.59 5.73 1.70
CA TRP A 92 -6.63 6.35 2.62
C TRP A 92 -5.89 7.52 1.97
N LEU A 93 -5.41 7.37 0.74
CA LEU A 93 -4.78 8.45 -0.03
C LEU A 93 -5.74 9.62 -0.27
N ALA A 94 -6.99 9.34 -0.65
CA ALA A 94 -8.01 10.36 -0.89
C ALA A 94 -8.36 11.17 0.38
N ALA A 95 -8.24 10.57 1.56
CA ALA A 95 -8.48 11.26 2.83
C ALA A 95 -7.44 12.36 3.10
N TYR A 96 -6.20 12.19 2.62
CA TYR A 96 -5.13 13.18 2.78
C TYR A 96 -5.02 14.14 1.60
N ASN A 97 -5.52 13.77 0.42
CA ASN A 97 -5.51 14.61 -0.78
C ASN A 97 -6.83 14.46 -1.55
N PRO A 98 -7.91 15.08 -1.07
CA PRO A 98 -9.23 14.96 -1.69
C PRO A 98 -9.36 15.76 -3.01
N GLU A 99 -8.40 16.65 -3.32
CA GLU A 99 -8.42 17.46 -4.53
C GLU A 99 -8.03 16.63 -5.75
N MET A 100 -8.90 16.63 -6.75
CA MET A 100 -8.64 16.02 -8.05
C MET A 100 -8.06 17.06 -8.99
N ALA A 101 -6.94 16.73 -9.62
CA ALA A 101 -6.33 17.55 -10.66
C ALA A 101 -6.18 16.72 -11.95
N PRO A 102 -6.23 17.38 -13.14
CA PRO A 102 -5.87 16.67 -14.36
C PRO A 102 -4.44 16.13 -14.26
N PRO A 103 -4.17 14.96 -14.85
CA PRO A 103 -2.81 14.44 -14.90
C PRO A 103 -1.89 15.45 -15.62
N PRO A 104 -0.61 15.52 -15.22
CA PRO A 104 0.35 16.35 -15.92
C PRO A 104 0.50 15.90 -17.38
N PRO A 105 0.81 16.80 -18.31
CA PRO A 105 1.06 16.42 -19.70
C PRO A 105 2.27 15.48 -19.80
N LEU A 106 2.26 14.63 -20.80
CA LEU A 106 3.40 13.77 -21.10
C LEU A 106 4.57 14.63 -21.61
N GLY A 107 5.74 14.49 -20.96
CA GLY A 107 6.93 15.24 -21.31
C GLY A 107 6.85 16.72 -20.98
N ASN A 108 7.84 17.47 -21.43
CA ASN A 108 7.90 18.94 -21.33
C ASN A 108 8.69 19.49 -22.53
N THR A 109 7.99 19.77 -23.60
CA THR A 109 8.58 20.21 -24.87
C THR A 109 9.32 21.53 -24.74
N GLU A 110 8.83 22.45 -23.91
CA GLU A 110 9.49 23.75 -23.69
C GLU A 110 10.86 23.63 -23.03
N LYS A 111 11.03 22.60 -22.19
CA LYS A 111 12.31 22.28 -21.54
C LYS A 111 13.18 21.28 -22.32
N GLY A 112 12.78 20.91 -23.53
CA GLY A 112 13.52 19.98 -24.38
C GLY A 112 13.25 18.50 -24.09
N TYR A 113 12.17 18.16 -23.40
CA TYR A 113 11.73 16.80 -23.10
C TYR A 113 10.37 16.51 -23.76
N PRO A 114 10.29 16.43 -25.08
CA PRO A 114 9.04 16.10 -25.75
C PRO A 114 8.59 14.67 -25.42
N PRO A 115 7.29 14.36 -25.53
CA PRO A 115 6.83 12.99 -25.49
C PRO A 115 7.55 12.15 -26.56
N LEU A 116 7.88 10.93 -26.21
CA LEU A 116 8.45 9.95 -27.15
C LEU A 116 7.32 9.05 -27.69
N ASP A 117 7.72 7.97 -28.35
CA ASP A 117 6.77 6.96 -28.86
C ASP A 117 5.94 6.33 -27.72
N ASP A 118 4.76 5.85 -28.06
CA ASP A 118 3.92 5.09 -27.12
C ASP A 118 4.68 3.88 -26.55
N ALA A 119 4.35 3.52 -25.32
CA ALA A 119 4.91 2.30 -24.72
C ALA A 119 4.54 1.06 -25.56
N PRO A 120 5.45 0.10 -25.74
CA PRO A 120 6.75 -0.04 -25.08
C PRO A 120 7.93 0.71 -25.74
N GLY A 121 7.68 1.59 -26.72
CA GLY A 121 8.73 2.30 -27.44
C GLY A 121 9.52 1.40 -28.40
N THR A 122 10.57 1.95 -28.98
CA THR A 122 11.37 1.25 -29.99
C THR A 122 12.49 0.39 -29.42
N TYR A 123 12.88 0.57 -28.14
CA TYR A 123 13.99 -0.13 -27.53
C TYR A 123 13.81 -1.66 -27.47
N VAL A 124 12.55 -2.14 -27.44
CA VAL A 124 12.22 -3.58 -27.41
C VAL A 124 12.49 -4.29 -28.73
N HIS A 125 12.71 -3.53 -29.80
CA HIS A 125 13.00 -4.04 -31.14
C HIS A 125 14.49 -3.97 -31.48
N GLY A 126 15.28 -3.45 -30.55
CA GLY A 126 16.72 -3.20 -30.70
C GLY A 126 17.63 -4.39 -30.70
#